data_a252f0e512815d7680ad6a91d3f99110
#
_entry.id   a252f0e512815d7680ad6a91d3f99110
#
_cell.length_a   1.000
_cell.length_b   1.000
_cell.length_c   1.000
_cell.angle_alpha   90.00
_cell.angle_beta   90.00
_cell.angle_gamma   90.00
#
_symmetry.space_group_name_H-M   'P 1'
#
loop_
_entity.id
_entity.type
_entity.pdbx_description
1 polymer ?
#
loop_
_entity_poly.entity_id
_entity_poly.type
_entity_poly.pdbx_seq_one_letter_code
_entity_poly.pdbx_strand_id
1 'polypeptide(L)'
;SWRGAEIKNFLEFDKVYDNTKIIRLERNYRSTQNILSVASKIISNNETRVGKNLFTEGEDGDLVSLNSFRNGKDEAVGVSDEIEKLKKKYSLNNISILVRAIFQTREFEERFLKIGIPYRIIGGIKFYERAEIKDCIAYLRVVSQNKDDLSFERILNVPKRSIGETTIKLINEHAKQNNLTLEKSSILLIQENKIKPKTKIGLTSLLNLLEKWRNDIFNKKIGHIKLIQTILDESGYSQMLKDKKDLENENRLENIKELINAMK
;
A
#
# COMPACT_ATOMS: atom_id res chain seq x y z
N SER A 1 -10.38 -19.33 0.19
CA SER A 1 -10.28 -19.17 -1.27
C SER A 1 -10.43 -17.72 -1.66
N TRP A 2 -9.71 -17.30 -2.71
CA TRP A 2 -9.75 -15.92 -3.19
C TRP A 2 -11.15 -15.61 -3.73
N ARG A 3 -11.82 -14.56 -3.23
CA ARG A 3 -13.18 -14.12 -3.60
C ARG A 3 -14.31 -15.13 -3.32
N GLY A 4 -14.22 -15.93 -2.26
CA GLY A 4 -15.33 -16.80 -1.84
C GLY A 4 -15.55 -18.04 -2.70
N ALA A 5 -14.65 -18.36 -3.64
CA ALA A 5 -14.73 -19.61 -4.39
C ALA A 5 -14.36 -20.80 -3.50
N GLU A 6 -15.27 -21.76 -3.35
CA GLU A 6 -15.02 -23.00 -2.63
C GLU A 6 -14.50 -24.07 -3.59
N ILE A 7 -13.22 -24.43 -3.43
CA ILE A 7 -12.59 -25.50 -4.23
C ILE A 7 -13.32 -26.83 -4.04
N LYS A 8 -13.92 -27.04 -2.86
CA LYS A 8 -14.67 -28.26 -2.52
C LYS A 8 -15.78 -28.57 -3.51
N ASN A 9 -16.54 -27.54 -3.92
CA ASN A 9 -17.63 -27.72 -4.89
C ASN A 9 -17.13 -28.25 -6.26
N PHE A 10 -15.93 -27.85 -6.65
CA PHE A 10 -15.30 -28.36 -7.87
C PHE A 10 -14.75 -29.78 -7.70
N LEU A 11 -14.16 -30.09 -6.56
CA LEU A 11 -13.55 -31.40 -6.26
C LEU A 11 -14.60 -32.51 -6.01
N GLU A 12 -15.82 -32.13 -5.63
CA GLU A 12 -16.91 -33.05 -5.34
C GLU A 12 -17.95 -33.15 -6.49
N PHE A 13 -17.76 -32.41 -7.58
CA PHE A 13 -18.71 -32.35 -8.66
C PHE A 13 -18.98 -33.71 -9.30
N ASP A 14 -17.94 -34.51 -9.52
CA ASP A 14 -18.02 -35.87 -10.08
C ASP A 14 -18.64 -36.89 -9.11
N LYS A 15 -18.70 -36.57 -7.81
CA LYS A 15 -19.37 -37.40 -6.80
C LYS A 15 -20.86 -37.11 -6.66
N VAL A 16 -21.27 -35.89 -7.06
CA VAL A 16 -22.68 -35.43 -6.99
C VAL A 16 -23.46 -35.76 -8.26
N TYR A 17 -22.80 -35.78 -9.41
CA TYR A 17 -23.44 -36.01 -10.70
C TYR A 17 -22.91 -37.29 -11.33
N ASP A 18 -23.79 -38.26 -11.49
CA ASP A 18 -23.51 -39.52 -12.22
C ASP A 18 -23.14 -39.25 -13.68
N ASN A 19 -22.27 -40.07 -14.25
CA ASN A 19 -21.79 -39.95 -15.64
C ASN A 19 -20.97 -38.69 -15.96
N THR A 20 -20.38 -38.04 -14.96
CA THR A 20 -19.48 -36.89 -15.16
C THR A 20 -18.23 -37.31 -15.95
N LYS A 21 -17.95 -36.62 -17.06
CA LYS A 21 -16.74 -36.80 -17.86
C LYS A 21 -15.71 -35.76 -17.47
N ILE A 22 -14.57 -36.19 -16.94
CA ILE A 22 -13.46 -35.29 -16.58
C ILE A 22 -12.51 -35.19 -17.77
N ILE A 23 -12.34 -33.95 -18.29
CA ILE A 23 -11.38 -33.63 -19.35
C ILE A 23 -10.31 -32.72 -18.74
N ARG A 24 -9.04 -33.13 -18.79
CA ARG A 24 -7.92 -32.36 -18.31
C ARG A 24 -7.24 -31.66 -19.46
N LEU A 25 -7.18 -30.32 -19.40
CA LEU A 25 -6.40 -29.51 -20.33
C LEU A 25 -4.97 -29.39 -19.79
N GLU A 26 -4.05 -30.22 -20.28
CA GLU A 26 -2.70 -30.38 -19.74
C GLU A 26 -1.63 -29.71 -20.61
N ARG A 27 -1.93 -29.47 -21.89
CA ARG A 27 -1.04 -28.74 -22.79
C ARG A 27 -0.98 -27.25 -22.43
N ASN A 28 0.21 -26.75 -22.16
CA ASN A 28 0.49 -25.35 -21.85
C ASN A 28 1.13 -24.66 -23.07
N TYR A 29 0.67 -23.46 -23.37
CA TYR A 29 1.13 -22.66 -24.53
C TYR A 29 1.89 -21.40 -24.11
N ARG A 30 2.08 -21.18 -22.81
CA ARG A 30 2.68 -19.95 -22.26
C ARG A 30 4.15 -20.13 -21.86
N SER A 31 4.45 -21.22 -21.20
CA SER A 31 5.71 -21.41 -20.49
C SER A 31 6.56 -22.51 -21.13
N THR A 32 7.87 -22.38 -21.03
CA THR A 32 8.83 -23.42 -21.42
C THR A 32 8.79 -24.61 -20.45
N GLN A 33 9.33 -25.76 -20.86
CA GLN A 33 9.25 -26.99 -20.08
C GLN A 33 9.94 -26.88 -18.71
N ASN A 34 11.08 -26.17 -18.61
CA ASN A 34 11.77 -25.98 -17.35
C ASN A 34 10.92 -25.21 -16.32
N ILE A 35 10.19 -24.18 -16.74
CA ILE A 35 9.25 -23.44 -15.88
C ILE A 35 8.12 -24.38 -15.40
N LEU A 36 7.53 -25.17 -16.31
CA LEU A 36 6.45 -26.10 -15.99
C LEU A 36 6.89 -27.20 -15.01
N SER A 37 8.13 -27.69 -15.18
CA SER A 37 8.72 -28.71 -14.30
C SER A 37 8.86 -28.21 -12.87
N VAL A 38 9.40 -26.99 -12.68
CA VAL A 38 9.52 -26.37 -11.35
C VAL A 38 8.14 -26.09 -10.75
N ALA A 39 7.21 -25.52 -11.52
CA ALA A 39 5.85 -25.22 -11.05
C ALA A 39 5.12 -26.51 -10.65
N SER A 40 5.22 -27.59 -11.45
CA SER A 40 4.62 -28.89 -11.14
C SER A 40 5.20 -29.51 -9.89
N LYS A 41 6.52 -29.37 -9.67
CA LYS A 41 7.18 -29.87 -8.46
C LYS A 41 6.75 -29.14 -7.21
N ILE A 42 6.60 -27.82 -7.25
CA ILE A 42 6.10 -27.02 -6.13
C ILE A 42 4.66 -27.41 -5.79
N ILE A 43 3.78 -27.46 -6.80
CA ILE A 43 2.37 -27.73 -6.58
C ILE A 43 2.09 -29.19 -6.19
N SER A 44 3.02 -30.13 -6.47
CA SER A 44 2.87 -31.53 -6.07
C SER A 44 2.87 -31.74 -4.55
N ASN A 45 3.34 -30.75 -3.77
CA ASN A 45 3.27 -30.77 -2.31
C ASN A 45 1.85 -30.51 -1.76
N ASN A 46 0.89 -30.12 -2.59
CA ASN A 46 -0.49 -29.89 -2.17
C ASN A 46 -1.29 -31.18 -2.22
N GLU A 47 -1.71 -31.68 -1.07
CA GLU A 47 -2.46 -32.96 -0.92
C GLU A 47 -3.86 -32.93 -1.56
N THR A 48 -4.50 -31.75 -1.64
CA THR A 48 -5.87 -31.56 -2.18
C THR A 48 -5.91 -31.29 -3.68
N ARG A 49 -4.88 -31.65 -4.42
CA ARG A 49 -4.76 -31.38 -5.85
C ARG A 49 -5.55 -32.37 -6.70
N VAL A 50 -6.34 -31.90 -7.67
CA VAL A 50 -6.78 -32.69 -8.81
C VAL A 50 -5.55 -32.92 -9.71
N GLY A 51 -5.00 -34.12 -9.72
CA GLY A 51 -3.78 -34.46 -10.46
C GLY A 51 -3.82 -33.99 -11.91
N LYS A 52 -2.95 -33.04 -12.25
CA LYS A 52 -2.81 -32.47 -13.60
C LYS A 52 -1.32 -32.28 -13.89
N ASN A 53 -0.85 -32.82 -15.00
CA ASN A 53 0.52 -32.70 -15.45
C ASN A 53 0.59 -31.76 -16.63
N LEU A 54 1.09 -30.54 -16.39
CA LEU A 54 1.27 -29.57 -17.45
C LEU A 54 2.52 -29.90 -18.27
N PHE A 55 2.39 -29.93 -19.60
CA PHE A 55 3.49 -30.08 -20.53
C PHE A 55 3.40 -29.07 -21.68
N THR A 56 4.47 -28.83 -22.36
CA THR A 56 4.52 -28.03 -23.57
C THR A 56 5.21 -28.81 -24.69
N GLU A 57 4.84 -28.49 -25.93
CA GLU A 57 5.56 -28.97 -27.13
C GLU A 57 6.60 -27.94 -27.61
N GLY A 58 6.77 -26.85 -26.86
CA GLY A 58 7.76 -25.82 -27.13
C GLY A 58 9.16 -26.19 -26.61
N GLU A 59 10.08 -25.22 -26.65
CA GLU A 59 11.45 -25.40 -26.17
C GLU A 59 11.53 -25.61 -24.67
N ASP A 60 12.60 -26.25 -24.21
CA ASP A 60 12.88 -26.42 -22.77
C ASP A 60 13.08 -25.09 -22.05
N GLY A 61 13.69 -24.11 -22.75
CA GLY A 61 14.02 -22.79 -22.23
C GLY A 61 15.18 -22.81 -21.24
N ASP A 62 15.48 -21.64 -20.68
CA ASP A 62 16.52 -21.47 -19.67
C ASP A 62 16.13 -22.15 -18.35
N LEU A 63 17.12 -22.58 -17.58
CA LEU A 63 16.91 -23.13 -16.25
C LEU A 63 16.42 -22.04 -15.28
N VAL A 64 15.51 -22.42 -14.38
CA VAL A 64 15.03 -21.55 -13.30
C VAL A 64 16.16 -21.40 -12.28
N SER A 65 16.54 -20.16 -11.98
CA SER A 65 17.53 -19.85 -10.94
C SER A 65 16.84 -19.48 -9.62
N LEU A 66 17.45 -19.89 -8.51
CA LEU A 66 17.01 -19.55 -7.16
C LEU A 66 18.08 -18.70 -6.49
N ASN A 67 17.73 -17.47 -6.13
CA ASN A 67 18.64 -16.55 -5.46
C ASN A 67 18.09 -16.21 -4.08
N SER A 68 18.97 -16.08 -3.09
CA SER A 68 18.64 -15.70 -1.72
C SER A 68 19.34 -14.39 -1.36
N PHE A 69 18.61 -13.50 -0.67
CA PHE A 69 19.11 -12.19 -0.27
C PHE A 69 18.91 -12.00 1.24
N ARG A 70 19.70 -11.12 1.87
CA ARG A 70 19.63 -10.87 3.32
C ARG A 70 18.37 -10.09 3.71
N ASN A 71 17.91 -9.21 2.83
CA ASN A 71 16.77 -8.33 3.05
C ASN A 71 16.20 -7.85 1.70
N GLY A 72 15.06 -7.17 1.72
CA GLY A 72 14.40 -6.69 0.51
C GLY A 72 15.21 -5.63 -0.26
N LYS A 73 16.08 -4.85 0.39
CA LYS A 73 16.96 -3.89 -0.30
C LYS A 73 18.00 -4.60 -1.14
N ASP A 74 18.65 -5.62 -0.57
CA ASP A 74 19.63 -6.43 -1.28
C ASP A 74 18.98 -7.21 -2.44
N GLU A 75 17.75 -7.70 -2.22
CA GLU A 75 16.93 -8.33 -3.27
C GLU A 75 16.65 -7.36 -4.42
N ALA A 76 16.19 -6.13 -4.12
CA ALA A 76 15.91 -5.12 -5.14
C ALA A 76 17.18 -4.71 -5.92
N VAL A 77 18.34 -4.67 -5.27
CA VAL A 77 19.64 -4.45 -5.93
C VAL A 77 19.95 -5.62 -6.86
N GLY A 78 19.96 -6.86 -6.37
CA GLY A 78 20.29 -8.02 -7.18
C GLY A 78 19.37 -8.21 -8.38
N VAL A 79 18.05 -8.01 -8.19
CA VAL A 79 17.08 -8.08 -9.29
C VAL A 79 17.30 -6.95 -10.30
N SER A 80 17.58 -5.72 -9.84
CA SER A 80 17.84 -4.61 -10.75
C SER A 80 19.13 -4.80 -11.58
N ASP A 81 20.17 -5.35 -10.96
CA ASP A 81 21.42 -5.66 -11.66
C ASP A 81 21.19 -6.74 -12.74
N GLU A 82 20.33 -7.71 -12.46
CA GLU A 82 19.94 -8.72 -13.46
C GLU A 82 19.11 -8.10 -14.59
N ILE A 83 18.17 -7.21 -14.29
CA ILE A 83 17.43 -6.46 -15.31
C ILE A 83 18.35 -5.65 -16.21
N GLU A 84 19.40 -5.02 -15.67
CA GLU A 84 20.36 -4.27 -16.46
C GLU A 84 21.17 -5.16 -17.43
N LYS A 85 21.45 -6.40 -17.05
CA LYS A 85 22.04 -7.40 -17.95
C LYS A 85 21.05 -7.82 -19.03
N LEU A 86 19.82 -8.15 -18.63
CA LEU A 86 18.77 -8.62 -19.53
C LEU A 86 18.33 -7.53 -20.53
N LYS A 87 18.39 -6.25 -20.17
CA LYS A 87 18.07 -5.10 -21.03
C LYS A 87 18.92 -5.06 -22.30
N LYS A 88 20.09 -5.68 -22.30
CA LYS A 88 20.94 -5.81 -23.50
C LYS A 88 20.34 -6.76 -24.55
N LYS A 89 19.51 -7.72 -24.12
CA LYS A 89 18.91 -8.76 -24.96
C LYS A 89 17.40 -8.59 -25.14
N TYR A 90 16.70 -8.07 -24.11
CA TYR A 90 15.24 -7.96 -24.06
C TYR A 90 14.79 -6.51 -23.83
N SER A 91 13.65 -6.13 -24.40
CA SER A 91 12.98 -4.88 -24.03
C SER A 91 12.48 -4.96 -22.58
N LEU A 92 12.51 -3.83 -21.88
CA LEU A 92 11.94 -3.74 -20.50
C LEU A 92 10.46 -4.13 -20.44
N ASN A 93 9.71 -3.95 -21.53
CA ASN A 93 8.31 -4.36 -21.63
C ASN A 93 8.12 -5.89 -21.55
N ASN A 94 9.18 -6.66 -21.79
CA ASN A 94 9.16 -8.12 -21.75
C ASN A 94 9.68 -8.68 -20.41
N ILE A 95 10.02 -7.80 -19.45
CA ILE A 95 10.51 -8.17 -18.13
C ILE A 95 9.43 -7.86 -17.10
N SER A 96 9.12 -8.82 -16.23
CA SER A 96 8.15 -8.67 -15.16
C SER A 96 8.67 -9.19 -13.84
N ILE A 97 8.34 -8.48 -12.75
CA ILE A 97 8.56 -8.93 -11.37
C ILE A 97 7.21 -9.28 -10.78
N LEU A 98 7.07 -10.50 -10.28
CA LEU A 98 5.86 -10.96 -9.61
C LEU A 98 6.08 -10.90 -8.10
N VAL A 99 5.18 -10.23 -7.38
CA VAL A 99 5.20 -10.13 -5.91
C VAL A 99 3.96 -10.76 -5.32
N ARG A 100 4.09 -11.34 -4.14
CA ARG A 100 2.94 -11.96 -3.44
C ARG A 100 2.00 -10.92 -2.85
N ALA A 101 2.55 -9.83 -2.32
CA ALA A 101 1.81 -8.75 -1.69
C ALA A 101 2.32 -7.40 -2.20
N ILE A 102 1.39 -6.44 -2.31
CA ILE A 102 1.67 -5.17 -2.98
C ILE A 102 2.66 -4.29 -2.19
N PHE A 103 2.79 -4.45 -0.88
CA PHE A 103 3.76 -3.70 -0.08
C PHE A 103 5.21 -4.07 -0.44
N GLN A 104 5.46 -5.28 -0.94
CA GLN A 104 6.79 -5.73 -1.38
C GLN A 104 7.33 -4.93 -2.57
N THR A 105 6.47 -4.19 -3.30
CA THR A 105 6.94 -3.37 -4.45
C THR A 105 7.81 -2.20 -4.03
N ARG A 106 7.73 -1.71 -2.79
CA ARG A 106 8.40 -0.49 -2.33
C ARG A 106 9.92 -0.50 -2.58
N GLU A 107 10.61 -1.55 -2.17
CA GLU A 107 12.07 -1.65 -2.33
C GLU A 107 12.49 -1.61 -3.81
N PHE A 108 11.73 -2.28 -4.68
CA PHE A 108 11.94 -2.24 -6.13
C PHE A 108 11.67 -0.85 -6.69
N GLU A 109 10.56 -0.20 -6.27
CA GLU A 109 10.21 1.16 -6.72
C GLU A 109 11.29 2.17 -6.34
N GLU A 110 11.76 2.17 -5.09
CA GLU A 110 12.84 3.03 -4.62
C GLU A 110 14.15 2.80 -5.40
N ARG A 111 14.51 1.52 -5.62
CA ARG A 111 15.70 1.19 -6.37
C ARG A 111 15.59 1.64 -7.83
N PHE A 112 14.48 1.39 -8.50
CA PHE A 112 14.27 1.77 -9.90
C PHE A 112 14.25 3.30 -10.09
N LEU A 113 13.64 4.05 -9.17
CA LEU A 113 13.71 5.51 -9.18
C LEU A 113 15.16 6.01 -9.05
N LYS A 114 15.94 5.40 -8.16
CA LYS A 114 17.35 5.78 -7.92
C LYS A 114 18.24 5.56 -9.13
N ILE A 115 18.03 4.47 -9.88
CA ILE A 115 18.87 4.11 -11.03
C ILE A 115 18.23 4.45 -12.39
N GLY A 116 17.03 5.08 -12.38
CA GLY A 116 16.35 5.55 -13.59
C GLY A 116 15.75 4.43 -14.46
N ILE A 117 15.41 3.27 -13.91
CA ILE A 117 14.68 2.22 -14.65
C ILE A 117 13.20 2.56 -14.67
N PRO A 118 12.58 2.78 -15.86
CA PRO A 118 11.15 3.00 -15.96
C PRO A 118 10.38 1.72 -15.62
N TYR A 119 9.32 1.84 -14.84
CA TYR A 119 8.48 0.72 -14.41
C TYR A 119 7.01 1.09 -14.34
N ARG A 120 6.14 0.08 -14.36
CA ARG A 120 4.70 0.20 -14.15
C ARG A 120 4.22 -0.86 -13.16
N ILE A 121 3.40 -0.47 -12.18
CA ILE A 121 2.73 -1.40 -11.28
C ILE A 121 1.40 -1.81 -11.91
N ILE A 122 1.17 -3.12 -12.03
CA ILE A 122 -0.07 -3.69 -12.54
C ILE A 122 -0.88 -4.22 -11.36
N GLY A 123 -2.14 -3.79 -11.27
CA GLY A 123 -3.04 -4.19 -10.18
C GLY A 123 -2.88 -3.39 -8.89
N GLY A 124 -2.15 -2.27 -8.93
CA GLY A 124 -1.94 -1.40 -7.78
C GLY A 124 -1.50 0.01 -8.16
N ILE A 125 -1.36 0.85 -7.14
CA ILE A 125 -0.86 2.23 -7.22
C ILE A 125 0.57 2.24 -6.66
N LYS A 126 1.43 3.12 -7.18
CA LYS A 126 2.80 3.33 -6.67
C LYS A 126 2.77 3.57 -5.17
N PHE A 127 3.78 3.08 -4.46
CA PHE A 127 3.79 3.10 -2.99
C PHE A 127 3.49 4.48 -2.39
N TYR A 128 4.20 5.51 -2.84
CA TYR A 128 4.02 6.89 -2.33
C TYR A 128 2.75 7.60 -2.86
N GLU A 129 2.04 7.00 -3.79
CA GLU A 129 0.76 7.51 -4.29
C GLU A 129 -0.45 6.92 -3.56
N ARG A 130 -0.27 5.89 -2.72
CA ARG A 130 -1.32 5.25 -1.94
C ARG A 130 -1.92 6.21 -0.93
N ALA A 131 -3.24 6.13 -0.74
CA ALA A 131 -3.98 7.06 0.10
C ALA A 131 -3.45 7.09 1.54
N GLU A 132 -3.26 5.92 2.15
CA GLU A 132 -2.76 5.78 3.52
C GLU A 132 -1.34 6.31 3.69
N ILE A 133 -0.50 6.20 2.66
CA ILE A 133 0.88 6.74 2.67
C ILE A 133 0.84 8.26 2.56
N LYS A 134 0.02 8.79 1.65
CA LYS A 134 -0.20 10.25 1.52
C LYS A 134 -0.78 10.84 2.81
N ASP A 135 -1.68 10.13 3.50
CA ASP A 135 -2.25 10.57 4.78
C ASP A 135 -1.17 10.65 5.86
N CYS A 136 -0.35 9.61 5.99
CA CYS A 136 0.78 9.61 6.94
C CYS A 136 1.77 10.74 6.67
N ILE A 137 2.14 10.95 5.40
CA ILE A 137 3.03 12.03 4.98
C ILE A 137 2.40 13.40 5.27
N ALA A 138 1.10 13.57 5.01
CA ALA A 138 0.40 14.82 5.29
C ALA A 138 0.41 15.15 6.78
N TYR A 139 0.18 14.18 7.67
CA TYR A 139 0.33 14.38 9.12
C TYR A 139 1.73 14.85 9.50
N LEU A 140 2.77 14.18 9.01
CA LEU A 140 4.16 14.57 9.28
C LEU A 140 4.47 15.99 8.77
N ARG A 141 4.01 16.33 7.56
CA ARG A 141 4.22 17.64 6.96
C ARG A 141 3.56 18.75 7.74
N VAL A 142 2.31 18.59 8.15
CA VAL A 142 1.58 19.60 8.94
C VAL A 142 2.24 19.83 10.29
N VAL A 143 2.79 18.78 10.90
CA VAL A 143 3.51 18.90 12.18
C VAL A 143 4.87 19.60 12.00
N SER A 144 5.57 19.35 10.89
CA SER A 144 6.87 19.94 10.61
C SER A 144 6.81 21.33 9.97
N GLN A 145 5.71 21.68 9.30
CA GLN A 145 5.57 22.90 8.51
C GLN A 145 4.22 23.58 8.75
N ASN A 146 4.23 24.76 9.38
CA ASN A 146 3.00 25.47 9.76
C ASN A 146 2.24 26.12 8.60
N LYS A 147 2.71 26.00 7.36
CA LYS A 147 2.13 26.65 6.17
C LYS A 147 1.76 25.68 5.06
N ASP A 148 1.65 24.39 5.36
CA ASP A 148 1.26 23.39 4.36
C ASP A 148 -0.26 23.17 4.39
N ASP A 149 -0.98 24.09 3.74
CA ASP A 149 -2.44 24.08 3.68
C ASP A 149 -3.00 22.85 2.97
N LEU A 150 -2.31 22.32 1.95
CA LEU A 150 -2.74 21.11 1.25
C LEU A 150 -2.72 19.89 2.16
N SER A 151 -1.63 19.74 2.93
CA SER A 151 -1.53 18.65 3.90
C SER A 151 -2.50 18.83 5.06
N PHE A 152 -2.73 20.07 5.51
CA PHE A 152 -3.71 20.36 6.56
C PHE A 152 -5.14 20.01 6.11
N GLU A 153 -5.56 20.44 4.93
CA GLU A 153 -6.87 20.12 4.36
C GLU A 153 -7.08 18.60 4.25
N ARG A 154 -6.03 17.88 3.83
CA ARG A 154 -6.08 16.43 3.69
C ARG A 154 -6.39 15.73 5.01
N ILE A 155 -5.79 16.16 6.12
CA ILE A 155 -5.96 15.50 7.43
C ILE A 155 -7.19 15.97 8.21
N LEU A 156 -7.83 17.07 7.82
CA LEU A 156 -8.94 17.68 8.56
C LEU A 156 -10.03 16.67 8.99
N ASN A 157 -10.45 15.82 8.06
CA ASN A 157 -11.52 14.85 8.30
C ASN A 157 -11.09 13.39 8.07
N VAL A 158 -9.80 13.10 8.21
CA VAL A 158 -9.21 11.77 8.11
C VAL A 158 -8.36 11.50 9.35
N PRO A 159 -8.84 10.71 10.32
CA PRO A 159 -10.17 10.07 10.45
C PRO A 159 -11.36 11.04 10.50
N LYS A 160 -12.58 10.52 10.38
CA LYS A 160 -13.79 11.34 10.40
C LYS A 160 -13.94 12.11 11.71
N ARG A 161 -14.06 13.46 11.63
CA ARG A 161 -14.19 14.39 12.77
C ARG A 161 -15.43 15.28 12.67
N SER A 162 -16.43 14.87 11.89
CA SER A 162 -17.63 15.67 11.59
C SER A 162 -17.32 17.00 10.89
N ILE A 163 -16.18 17.06 10.17
CA ILE A 163 -15.80 18.22 9.36
C ILE A 163 -16.19 17.91 7.90
N GLY A 164 -17.35 18.43 7.49
CA GLY A 164 -17.88 18.24 6.14
C GLY A 164 -17.36 19.29 5.16
N GLU A 165 -17.67 19.10 3.87
CA GLU A 165 -17.26 20.00 2.77
C GLU A 165 -17.66 21.45 3.00
N THR A 166 -18.86 21.71 3.57
CA THR A 166 -19.32 23.07 3.87
C THR A 166 -18.39 23.79 4.85
N THR A 167 -17.88 23.07 5.87
CA THR A 167 -16.92 23.65 6.82
C THR A 167 -15.56 23.85 6.18
N ILE A 168 -15.11 22.91 5.34
CA ILE A 168 -13.84 23.04 4.59
C ILE A 168 -13.90 24.27 3.67
N LYS A 169 -15.00 24.46 2.94
CA LYS A 169 -15.21 25.65 2.10
C LYS A 169 -15.17 26.94 2.93
N LEU A 170 -15.87 26.97 4.08
CA LEU A 170 -15.85 28.14 4.97
C LEU A 170 -14.43 28.47 5.44
N ILE A 171 -13.64 27.48 5.83
CA ILE A 171 -12.23 27.67 6.26
C ILE A 171 -11.39 28.22 5.11
N ASN A 172 -11.55 27.67 3.91
CA ASN A 172 -10.81 28.11 2.71
C ASN A 172 -11.17 29.55 2.31
N GLU A 173 -12.45 29.90 2.28
CA GLU A 173 -12.92 31.25 1.96
C GLU A 173 -12.42 32.27 2.98
N HIS A 174 -12.53 31.97 4.26
CA HIS A 174 -12.05 32.83 5.33
C HIS A 174 -10.53 33.00 5.30
N ALA A 175 -9.79 31.92 5.04
CA ALA A 175 -8.33 31.96 4.89
C ALA A 175 -7.92 32.87 3.71
N LYS A 176 -8.59 32.72 2.55
CA LYS A 176 -8.33 33.53 1.35
C LYS A 176 -8.63 35.01 1.57
N GLN A 177 -9.78 35.32 2.18
CA GLN A 177 -10.22 36.71 2.45
C GLN A 177 -9.25 37.46 3.38
N ASN A 178 -8.68 36.75 4.36
CA ASN A 178 -7.84 37.34 5.40
C ASN A 178 -6.32 37.09 5.19
N ASN A 179 -5.93 36.48 4.06
CA ASN A 179 -4.55 36.08 3.75
C ASN A 179 -3.91 35.25 4.87
N LEU A 180 -4.62 34.23 5.34
CA LEU A 180 -4.23 33.35 6.42
C LEU A 180 -4.00 31.91 5.91
N THR A 181 -3.27 31.12 6.70
CA THR A 181 -3.23 29.66 6.53
C THR A 181 -4.56 29.05 6.95
N LEU A 182 -4.89 27.86 6.42
CA LEU A 182 -6.12 27.14 6.79
C LEU A 182 -6.17 26.84 8.30
N GLU A 183 -5.03 26.53 8.90
CA GLU A 183 -4.93 26.29 10.34
C GLU A 183 -5.28 27.55 11.15
N LYS A 184 -4.68 28.69 10.83
CA LYS A 184 -5.00 29.98 11.49
C LYS A 184 -6.46 30.38 11.29
N SER A 185 -6.96 30.23 10.07
CA SER A 185 -8.35 30.45 9.74
C SER A 185 -9.29 29.59 10.61
N SER A 186 -8.94 28.32 10.78
CA SER A 186 -9.69 27.39 11.63
C SER A 186 -9.77 27.86 13.08
N ILE A 187 -8.64 28.33 13.63
CA ILE A 187 -8.57 28.85 15.00
C ILE A 187 -9.47 30.07 15.17
N LEU A 188 -9.41 31.05 14.25
CA LEU A 188 -10.21 32.27 14.32
C LEU A 188 -11.72 31.95 14.19
N LEU A 189 -12.10 31.09 13.24
CA LEU A 189 -13.51 30.71 13.07
C LEU A 189 -14.08 29.98 14.31
N ILE A 190 -13.24 29.23 15.05
CA ILE A 190 -13.63 28.65 16.34
C ILE A 190 -13.86 29.72 17.41
N GLN A 191 -12.96 30.71 17.48
CA GLN A 191 -13.06 31.82 18.44
C GLN A 191 -14.28 32.70 18.17
N GLU A 192 -14.55 32.97 16.89
CA GLU A 192 -15.71 33.73 16.43
C GLU A 192 -17.04 32.97 16.51
N ASN A 193 -17.04 31.73 16.98
CA ASN A 193 -18.20 30.84 17.02
C ASN A 193 -18.93 30.64 15.69
N LYS A 194 -18.21 30.74 14.56
CA LYS A 194 -18.75 30.55 13.21
C LYS A 194 -18.84 29.07 12.79
N ILE A 195 -18.34 28.14 13.63
CA ILE A 195 -18.33 26.70 13.37
C ILE A 195 -19.37 26.02 14.24
N LYS A 196 -20.11 25.06 13.65
CA LYS A 196 -21.15 24.28 14.36
C LYS A 196 -20.56 23.52 15.56
N PRO A 197 -21.27 23.38 16.70
CA PRO A 197 -20.73 22.80 17.93
C PRO A 197 -20.07 21.42 17.74
N LYS A 198 -20.71 20.51 17.02
CA LYS A 198 -20.17 19.16 16.76
C LYS A 198 -18.85 19.19 15.98
N THR A 199 -18.76 20.04 14.96
CA THR A 199 -17.55 20.22 14.14
C THR A 199 -16.46 20.94 14.93
N LYS A 200 -16.83 21.91 15.78
CA LYS A 200 -15.93 22.65 16.66
C LYS A 200 -15.15 21.69 17.57
N ILE A 201 -15.81 20.69 18.17
CA ILE A 201 -15.15 19.69 19.03
C ILE A 201 -14.06 18.93 18.25
N GLY A 202 -14.40 18.40 17.09
CA GLY A 202 -13.45 17.63 16.27
C GLY A 202 -12.27 18.46 15.77
N LEU A 203 -12.53 19.71 15.34
CA LEU A 203 -11.50 20.62 14.87
C LEU A 203 -10.57 21.08 16.00
N THR A 204 -11.12 21.44 17.16
CA THR A 204 -10.35 21.81 18.35
C THR A 204 -9.46 20.65 18.80
N SER A 205 -9.99 19.43 18.82
CA SER A 205 -9.21 18.23 19.17
C SER A 205 -8.01 18.06 18.24
N LEU A 206 -8.20 18.20 16.91
CA LEU A 206 -7.10 18.10 15.95
C LEU A 206 -6.04 19.19 16.18
N LEU A 207 -6.47 20.45 16.36
CA LEU A 207 -5.55 21.57 16.57
C LEU A 207 -4.71 21.38 17.85
N ASN A 208 -5.32 20.92 18.94
CA ASN A 208 -4.61 20.62 20.18
C ASN A 208 -3.58 19.48 20.01
N LEU A 209 -3.91 18.46 19.24
CA LEU A 209 -2.97 17.38 18.92
C LEU A 209 -1.79 17.88 18.08
N LEU A 210 -2.03 18.73 17.09
CA LEU A 210 -0.96 19.33 16.28
C LEU A 210 -0.01 20.16 17.14
N GLU A 211 -0.55 20.98 18.02
CA GLU A 211 0.25 21.77 18.97
C GLU A 211 1.07 20.87 19.90
N LYS A 212 0.46 19.83 20.48
CA LYS A 212 1.15 18.84 21.32
C LYS A 212 2.31 18.20 20.57
N TRP A 213 2.09 17.66 19.37
CA TRP A 213 3.13 16.97 18.59
C TRP A 213 4.27 17.90 18.18
N ARG A 214 3.99 19.17 17.84
CA ARG A 214 5.02 20.20 17.58
C ARG A 214 5.86 20.47 18.82
N ASN A 215 5.23 20.60 19.99
CA ASN A 215 5.93 20.76 21.24
C ASN A 215 6.81 19.55 21.60
N ASP A 216 6.37 18.33 21.29
CA ASP A 216 7.15 17.11 21.49
C ASP A 216 8.39 17.07 20.59
N ILE A 217 8.29 17.55 19.36
CA ILE A 217 9.44 17.71 18.45
C ILE A 217 10.39 18.81 18.96
N PHE A 218 9.85 20.00 19.24
CA PHE A 218 10.64 21.15 19.65
C PHE A 218 11.48 20.85 20.90
N ASN A 219 10.89 20.15 21.85
CA ASN A 219 11.57 19.74 23.08
C ASN A 219 12.45 18.48 22.89
N LYS A 220 12.60 17.95 21.68
CA LYS A 220 13.34 16.71 21.36
C LYS A 220 12.95 15.52 22.24
N LYS A 221 11.69 15.44 22.65
CA LYS A 221 11.19 14.38 23.53
C LYS A 221 11.06 13.03 22.84
N ILE A 222 10.82 13.03 21.52
CA ILE A 222 10.62 11.82 20.75
C ILE A 222 11.35 11.88 19.41
N GLY A 223 11.87 10.72 18.97
CA GLY A 223 12.44 10.57 17.63
C GLY A 223 11.36 10.45 16.55
N HIS A 224 11.73 10.66 15.29
CA HIS A 224 10.80 10.70 14.14
C HIS A 224 9.96 9.43 13.97
N ILE A 225 10.52 8.24 14.23
CA ILE A 225 9.79 6.97 14.18
C ILE A 225 8.71 6.89 15.26
N LYS A 226 9.07 7.26 16.48
CA LYS A 226 8.11 7.26 17.58
C LYS A 226 7.05 8.34 17.38
N LEU A 227 7.42 9.47 16.78
CA LEU A 227 6.51 10.55 16.44
C LEU A 227 5.41 10.08 15.51
N ILE A 228 5.75 9.46 14.37
CA ILE A 228 4.72 8.99 13.43
C ILE A 228 3.81 7.95 14.05
N GLN A 229 4.34 7.03 14.85
CA GLN A 229 3.52 6.06 15.58
C GLN A 229 2.54 6.76 16.53
N THR A 230 3.03 7.72 17.32
CA THR A 230 2.21 8.52 18.24
C THR A 230 1.10 9.29 17.50
N ILE A 231 1.45 9.94 16.37
CA ILE A 231 0.49 10.65 15.53
C ILE A 231 -0.62 9.73 15.03
N LEU A 232 -0.26 8.57 14.49
CA LEU A 232 -1.23 7.63 13.93
C LEU A 232 -2.17 7.03 15.01
N ASP A 233 -1.65 6.81 16.20
CA ASP A 233 -2.45 6.28 17.31
C ASP A 233 -3.33 7.36 17.94
N GLU A 234 -2.78 8.52 18.28
CA GLU A 234 -3.52 9.61 18.95
C GLU A 234 -4.53 10.31 18.03
N SER A 235 -4.26 10.37 16.72
CA SER A 235 -5.23 10.88 15.74
C SER A 235 -6.43 9.95 15.56
N GLY A 236 -6.31 8.69 15.99
CA GLY A 236 -7.28 7.61 15.73
C GLY A 236 -7.16 6.99 14.34
N TYR A 237 -6.09 7.31 13.58
CA TYR A 237 -5.91 6.79 12.23
C TYR A 237 -5.69 5.27 12.22
N SER A 238 -4.80 4.79 13.09
CA SER A 238 -4.58 3.34 13.26
C SER A 238 -5.85 2.60 13.65
N GLN A 239 -6.66 3.18 14.53
CA GLN A 239 -7.91 2.59 14.98
C GLN A 239 -8.95 2.54 13.85
N MET A 240 -9.08 3.62 13.07
CA MET A 240 -9.99 3.68 11.91
C MET A 240 -9.75 2.53 10.91
N LEU A 241 -8.49 2.17 10.68
CA LEU A 241 -8.15 1.06 9.79
C LEU A 241 -8.42 -0.31 10.43
N LYS A 242 -8.21 -0.45 11.75
CA LYS A 242 -8.47 -1.69 12.48
C LYS A 242 -9.95 -2.00 12.65
N ASP A 243 -10.80 -0.98 12.74
CA ASP A 243 -12.25 -1.15 12.94
C ASP A 243 -12.95 -1.83 11.76
N LYS A 244 -12.39 -1.69 10.57
CA LYS A 244 -12.85 -2.38 9.37
C LYS A 244 -11.98 -3.61 9.12
N LYS A 245 -12.44 -4.77 9.55
CA LYS A 245 -11.76 -6.05 9.37
C LYS A 245 -11.94 -6.57 7.94
N ASP A 246 -11.36 -5.89 6.97
CA ASP A 246 -11.29 -6.33 5.58
C ASP A 246 -9.84 -6.42 5.11
N LEU A 247 -9.61 -7.22 4.08
CA LEU A 247 -8.29 -7.46 3.50
C LEU A 247 -7.63 -6.16 2.99
N GLU A 248 -8.43 -5.18 2.59
CA GLU A 248 -7.92 -3.90 2.09
C GLU A 248 -7.29 -3.09 3.22
N ASN A 249 -7.94 -3.02 4.38
CA ASN A 249 -7.39 -2.29 5.53
C ASN A 249 -6.22 -3.03 6.19
N GLU A 250 -6.18 -4.36 6.15
CA GLU A 250 -4.98 -5.12 6.54
C GLU A 250 -3.78 -4.75 5.66
N ASN A 251 -3.96 -4.70 4.34
CA ASN A 251 -2.92 -4.26 3.41
C ASN A 251 -2.48 -2.81 3.66
N ARG A 252 -3.41 -1.91 3.98
CA ARG A 252 -3.09 -0.50 4.32
C ARG A 252 -2.24 -0.42 5.59
N LEU A 253 -2.53 -1.21 6.61
CA LEU A 253 -1.72 -1.28 7.83
C LEU A 253 -0.32 -1.81 7.55
N GLU A 254 -0.16 -2.81 6.69
CA GLU A 254 1.17 -3.29 6.26
C GLU A 254 1.93 -2.22 5.48
N ASN A 255 1.27 -1.49 4.58
CA ASN A 255 1.88 -0.35 3.87
C ASN A 255 2.40 0.72 4.85
N ILE A 256 1.66 1.03 5.91
CA ILE A 256 2.09 1.99 6.94
C ILE A 256 3.29 1.45 7.73
N LYS A 257 3.29 0.17 8.10
CA LYS A 257 4.45 -0.45 8.74
C LYS A 257 5.69 -0.35 7.86
N GLU A 258 5.52 -0.57 6.57
CA GLU A 258 6.59 -0.48 5.58
C GLU A 258 7.12 0.95 5.42
N LEU A 259 6.23 1.97 5.44
CA LEU A 259 6.66 3.37 5.50
C LEU A 259 7.50 3.66 6.74
N ILE A 260 7.06 3.19 7.92
CA ILE A 260 7.80 3.37 9.18
C ILE A 260 9.16 2.66 9.12
N ASN A 261 9.24 1.50 8.51
CA ASN A 261 10.49 0.78 8.31
C ASN A 261 11.45 1.54 7.37
N ALA A 262 10.92 2.19 6.33
CA ALA A 262 11.73 3.02 5.43
C ALA A 262 12.32 4.27 6.11
N MET A 263 11.72 4.72 7.23
CA MET A 263 12.20 5.87 8.01
C MET A 263 13.31 5.51 9.01
N LYS A 264 13.62 4.21 9.21
CA LYS A 264 14.75 3.74 10.05
C LYS A 264 16.08 3.93 9.33
#